data_dd7ca30bbe7e5e548c14ccd6c4db5390
#
_entry.id   dd7ca30bbe7e5e548c14ccd6c4db5390
#
_cell.length_a   1.000
_cell.length_b   1.000
_cell.length_c   1.000
_cell.angle_alpha   90.00
_cell.angle_beta   90.00
_cell.angle_gamma   90.00
#
_symmetry.space_group_name_H-M   'P 1'
#
loop_
_entity.id
_entity.type
_entity.pdbx_description
1 polymer ?
#
loop_
_entity_poly.entity_id
_entity_poly.type
_entity_poly.pdbx_seq_one_letter_code
_entity_poly.pdbx_strand_id
1 'polypeptide(L)'
;MPFYLRVTGLLLVAGLFLVSTPTPLMSSPSPMPPPAPMLISPANGAVMDNGCQDKSNGVTWDFDWSDVPGATAYHLRVWHNPALPVINNMAVPSSSYHDDSPATYIINTNLIGWRWMVRAKVHGIWGRWSIVRSFRVEKLNTDCP
;
A
#
# COMPACT_ATOMS: atom_id res chain seq x y z
N MET A 1 83.17 -36.63 -46.45
CA MET A 1 82.22 -35.52 -46.32
C MET A 1 81.02 -36.05 -45.49
N PRO A 2 80.81 -35.63 -44.22
CA PRO A 2 79.71 -36.11 -43.44
C PRO A 2 78.47 -35.16 -43.55
N PHE A 3 77.36 -35.77 -43.87
CA PHE A 3 76.05 -35.07 -43.88
C PHE A 3 75.52 -34.87 -42.47
N TYR A 4 75.34 -33.65 -42.07
CA TYR A 4 74.64 -33.33 -40.81
C TYR A 4 73.12 -33.30 -41.04
N LEU A 5 72.44 -34.23 -40.40
CA LEU A 5 70.94 -34.31 -40.33
C LEU A 5 70.51 -33.35 -39.24
N ARG A 6 69.81 -32.26 -39.60
CA ARG A 6 69.17 -31.35 -38.64
C ARG A 6 67.75 -31.93 -38.28
N VAL A 7 67.63 -32.34 -37.05
CA VAL A 7 66.35 -32.69 -36.48
C VAL A 7 65.68 -31.40 -35.90
N THR A 8 64.65 -30.93 -36.56
CA THR A 8 63.87 -29.79 -36.10
C THR A 8 62.80 -30.33 -35.13
N GLY A 9 62.99 -30.11 -33.82
CA GLY A 9 62.01 -30.47 -32.78
C GLY A 9 60.80 -29.51 -32.82
N LEU A 10 59.67 -30.05 -33.08
CA LEU A 10 58.38 -29.31 -33.01
C LEU A 10 57.89 -29.30 -31.54
N LEU A 11 57.97 -28.13 -30.88
CA LEU A 11 57.40 -27.92 -29.55
C LEU A 11 55.91 -27.71 -29.68
N LEU A 12 55.13 -28.75 -29.28
CA LEU A 12 53.69 -28.64 -29.10
C LEU A 12 53.39 -27.94 -27.76
N VAL A 13 53.01 -26.66 -27.83
CA VAL A 13 52.48 -25.93 -26.68
C VAL A 13 51.03 -26.30 -26.54
N ALA A 14 50.71 -27.18 -25.57
CA ALA A 14 49.34 -27.49 -25.18
C ALA A 14 48.77 -26.30 -24.39
N GLY A 15 47.98 -25.43 -25.05
CA GLY A 15 47.23 -24.34 -24.38
C GLY A 15 46.11 -24.93 -23.56
N LEU A 16 46.21 -24.79 -22.23
CA LEU A 16 45.12 -25.12 -21.30
C LEU A 16 44.07 -24.03 -21.35
N PHE A 17 43.00 -24.24 -22.11
CA PHE A 17 41.84 -23.34 -22.08
C PHE A 17 41.02 -23.60 -20.79
N LEU A 18 41.11 -22.68 -19.81
CA LEU A 18 40.27 -22.64 -18.67
C LEU A 18 38.86 -22.17 -19.13
N VAL A 19 37.96 -23.11 -19.31
CA VAL A 19 36.54 -22.81 -19.56
C VAL A 19 35.92 -22.35 -18.23
N SER A 20 35.78 -21.02 -18.05
CA SER A 20 35.04 -20.44 -16.95
C SER A 20 33.56 -20.69 -17.19
N THR A 21 32.97 -21.62 -16.44
CA THR A 21 31.51 -21.79 -16.42
C THR A 21 30.87 -20.60 -15.73
N PRO A 22 29.93 -19.89 -16.36
CA PRO A 22 29.20 -18.82 -15.67
C PRO A 22 28.38 -19.43 -14.54
N THR A 23 28.66 -19.00 -13.31
CA THR A 23 27.80 -19.33 -12.16
C THR A 23 26.42 -18.71 -12.38
N PRO A 24 25.32 -19.49 -12.25
CA PRO A 24 23.98 -18.92 -12.36
C PRO A 24 23.80 -17.91 -11.22
N LEU A 25 23.47 -16.65 -11.59
CA LEU A 25 23.02 -15.63 -10.66
C LEU A 25 21.72 -16.14 -10.02
N MET A 26 21.80 -16.61 -8.78
CA MET A 26 20.61 -16.90 -7.99
C MET A 26 19.90 -15.56 -7.75
N SER A 27 18.77 -15.36 -8.43
CA SER A 27 17.88 -14.24 -8.15
C SER A 27 17.41 -14.38 -6.70
N SER A 28 17.78 -13.43 -5.84
CA SER A 28 17.21 -13.35 -4.50
C SER A 28 15.69 -13.21 -4.63
N PRO A 29 14.90 -13.96 -3.87
CA PRO A 29 13.45 -13.82 -3.89
C PRO A 29 13.10 -12.38 -3.56
N SER A 30 12.22 -11.77 -4.35
CA SER A 30 11.72 -10.42 -4.08
C SER A 30 11.08 -10.40 -2.69
N PRO A 31 11.37 -9.39 -1.86
CA PRO A 31 10.79 -9.30 -0.54
C PRO A 31 9.27 -9.29 -0.63
N MET A 32 8.63 -10.14 0.18
CA MET A 32 7.17 -10.19 0.25
C MET A 32 6.63 -8.83 0.70
N PRO A 33 5.60 -8.28 0.03
CA PRO A 33 5.03 -7.00 0.44
C PRO A 33 4.45 -7.09 1.87
N PRO A 34 4.52 -6.00 2.65
CA PRO A 34 3.94 -5.94 3.98
C PRO A 34 2.48 -6.43 4.02
N PRO A 35 2.03 -7.07 5.11
CA PRO A 35 0.66 -7.55 5.21
C PRO A 35 -0.34 -6.40 5.17
N ALA A 36 -1.57 -6.71 4.79
CA ALA A 36 -2.67 -5.77 4.85
C ALA A 36 -3.13 -5.60 6.31
N PRO A 37 -3.44 -4.38 6.78
CA PRO A 37 -4.10 -4.17 8.06
C PRO A 37 -5.48 -4.83 8.09
N MET A 38 -5.92 -5.28 9.28
CA MET A 38 -7.30 -5.69 9.51
C MET A 38 -8.13 -4.47 9.91
N LEU A 39 -9.25 -4.23 9.24
CA LEU A 39 -10.12 -3.12 9.57
C LEU A 39 -10.90 -3.43 10.86
N ILE A 40 -10.95 -2.47 11.79
CA ILE A 40 -11.66 -2.59 13.07
C ILE A 40 -12.96 -1.77 12.99
N SER A 41 -12.87 -0.46 12.84
CA SER A 41 -14.01 0.47 12.78
C SER A 41 -13.86 1.44 11.62
N PRO A 42 -14.96 1.85 10.96
CA PRO A 42 -16.33 1.37 11.13
C PRO A 42 -16.52 -0.07 10.64
N ALA A 43 -17.52 -0.75 11.20
CA ALA A 43 -17.95 -2.07 10.73
C ALA A 43 -18.48 -1.97 9.29
N ASN A 44 -18.46 -3.11 8.57
CA ASN A 44 -19.04 -3.13 7.23
C ASN A 44 -20.55 -2.85 7.29
N GLY A 45 -21.02 -1.85 6.53
CA GLY A 45 -22.41 -1.41 6.52
C GLY A 45 -22.79 -0.46 7.67
N ALA A 46 -21.83 0.01 8.47
CA ALA A 46 -22.08 0.97 9.55
C ALA A 46 -22.76 2.24 9.04
N VAL A 47 -23.39 2.96 9.96
CA VAL A 47 -23.91 4.32 9.75
C VAL A 47 -22.93 5.28 10.41
N MET A 48 -22.42 6.23 9.64
CA MET A 48 -21.49 7.26 10.07
C MET A 48 -22.23 8.59 10.22
N ASP A 49 -21.69 9.43 11.06
CA ASP A 49 -22.20 10.78 11.31
C ASP A 49 -22.26 11.63 10.03
N ASN A 50 -23.23 12.55 10.02
CA ASN A 50 -23.36 13.57 8.98
C ASN A 50 -23.61 14.91 9.65
N GLY A 51 -23.01 15.88 9.60
CA GLY A 51 -23.20 17.19 10.25
C GLY A 51 -24.62 17.71 10.31
N CYS A 52 -24.76 18.94 10.71
CA CYS A 52 -26.04 19.57 10.95
C CYS A 52 -26.66 20.21 9.70
N GLN A 53 -27.98 20.21 9.63
CA GLN A 53 -28.73 20.80 8.52
C GLN A 53 -28.49 22.30 8.39
N ASP A 54 -28.28 23.01 9.49
CA ASP A 54 -27.96 24.44 9.53
C ASP A 54 -26.47 24.72 9.22
N LYS A 55 -25.67 23.66 8.97
CA LYS A 55 -24.23 23.72 8.67
C LYS A 55 -23.38 24.26 9.83
N SER A 56 -23.86 24.18 11.06
CA SER A 56 -23.11 24.58 12.26
C SER A 56 -21.93 23.67 12.54
N ASN A 57 -22.02 22.39 12.16
CA ASN A 57 -20.91 21.45 12.14
C ASN A 57 -20.94 20.58 10.88
N GLY A 58 -19.82 19.90 10.60
CA GLY A 58 -19.68 18.96 9.50
C GLY A 58 -19.59 17.52 9.98
N VAL A 59 -19.09 16.63 9.12
CA VAL A 59 -18.91 15.23 9.43
C VAL A 59 -17.82 15.03 10.47
N THR A 60 -18.02 14.05 11.36
CA THR A 60 -17.02 13.55 12.29
C THR A 60 -16.90 12.04 12.10
N TRP A 61 -15.78 11.59 11.53
CA TRP A 61 -15.59 10.20 11.18
C TRP A 61 -14.34 9.62 11.83
N ASP A 62 -14.50 8.44 12.45
CA ASP A 62 -13.42 7.70 13.05
C ASP A 62 -13.17 6.39 12.29
N PHE A 63 -11.92 6.17 11.91
CA PHE A 63 -11.44 4.95 11.27
C PHE A 63 -10.37 4.30 12.13
N ASP A 64 -10.44 2.99 12.30
CA ASP A 64 -9.53 2.21 13.12
C ASP A 64 -9.22 0.87 12.44
N TRP A 65 -7.95 0.44 12.56
CA TRP A 65 -7.44 -0.80 11.99
C TRP A 65 -6.31 -1.37 12.83
N SER A 66 -5.93 -2.61 12.60
CA SER A 66 -4.85 -3.24 13.35
C SER A 66 -3.49 -2.63 13.03
N ASP A 67 -2.64 -2.57 14.04
CA ASP A 67 -1.22 -2.28 13.83
C ASP A 67 -0.59 -3.30 12.86
N VAL A 68 0.31 -2.79 12.03
CA VAL A 68 1.21 -3.61 11.22
C VAL A 68 2.62 -3.43 11.77
N PRO A 69 3.28 -4.51 12.23
CA PRO A 69 4.62 -4.41 12.81
C PRO A 69 5.61 -3.70 11.87
N GLY A 70 6.31 -2.71 12.41
CA GLY A 70 7.27 -1.92 11.64
C GLY A 70 6.67 -0.90 10.68
N ALA A 71 5.36 -0.67 10.73
CA ALA A 71 4.73 0.38 9.92
C ALA A 71 5.24 1.77 10.34
N THR A 72 5.59 2.56 9.35
CA THR A 72 6.04 3.95 9.51
C THR A 72 4.98 4.96 9.07
N ALA A 73 3.99 4.51 8.33
CA ALA A 73 2.84 5.28 7.91
C ALA A 73 1.74 4.35 7.38
N TYR A 74 0.53 4.88 7.33
CA TYR A 74 -0.60 4.23 6.66
C TYR A 74 -1.14 5.13 5.57
N HIS A 75 -1.77 4.51 4.56
CA HIS A 75 -2.48 5.18 3.50
C HIS A 75 -3.96 4.83 3.62
N LEU A 76 -4.75 5.78 4.09
CA LEU A 76 -6.20 5.68 4.17
C LEU A 76 -6.84 6.25 2.90
N ARG A 77 -7.78 5.51 2.32
CA ARG A 77 -8.66 6.01 1.27
C ARG A 77 -10.11 5.83 1.66
N VAL A 78 -10.88 6.93 1.54
CA VAL A 78 -12.33 6.94 1.74
C VAL A 78 -12.97 7.61 0.52
N TRP A 79 -13.98 6.97 -0.05
CA TRP A 79 -14.63 7.49 -1.26
C TRP A 79 -16.09 7.08 -1.37
N HIS A 80 -16.87 7.94 -1.99
CA HIS A 80 -18.17 7.61 -2.58
C HIS A 80 -17.99 7.33 -4.08
N ASN A 81 -17.23 8.18 -4.77
CA ASN A 81 -16.77 7.96 -6.14
C ASN A 81 -15.28 7.60 -6.13
N PRO A 82 -14.86 6.42 -6.66
CA PRO A 82 -13.47 5.99 -6.62
C PRO A 82 -12.49 6.92 -7.36
N ALA A 83 -12.98 7.69 -8.33
CA ALA A 83 -12.16 8.67 -9.04
C ALA A 83 -11.89 9.94 -8.20
N LEU A 84 -12.75 10.22 -7.21
CA LEU A 84 -12.68 11.42 -6.38
C LEU A 84 -12.80 11.03 -4.90
N PRO A 85 -11.75 10.45 -4.29
CA PRO A 85 -11.77 10.14 -2.87
C PRO A 85 -11.84 11.42 -2.04
N VAL A 86 -12.66 11.40 -0.98
CA VAL A 86 -12.75 12.53 -0.02
C VAL A 86 -11.58 12.50 0.96
N ILE A 87 -11.09 11.31 1.32
CA ILE A 87 -9.85 11.13 2.06
C ILE A 87 -8.91 10.28 1.21
N ASN A 88 -7.71 10.79 0.99
CA ASN A 88 -6.61 10.10 0.31
C ASN A 88 -5.30 10.48 1.00
N ASN A 89 -5.17 10.05 2.26
CA ASN A 89 -4.06 10.44 3.12
C ASN A 89 -3.00 9.33 3.16
N MET A 90 -1.82 9.61 2.62
CA MET A 90 -0.66 8.68 2.57
C MET A 90 0.30 8.84 3.76
N ALA A 91 -0.01 9.70 4.71
CA ALA A 91 0.88 10.05 5.81
C ALA A 91 0.23 9.88 7.19
N VAL A 92 -0.77 8.99 7.32
CA VAL A 92 -1.39 8.69 8.61
C VAL A 92 -0.36 7.99 9.50
N PRO A 93 0.01 8.56 10.67
CA PRO A 93 1.13 8.06 11.47
C PRO A 93 0.76 6.88 12.39
N SER A 94 -0.52 6.67 12.64
CA SER A 94 -1.06 5.68 13.59
C SER A 94 -2.04 4.74 12.90
N SER A 95 -2.45 3.68 13.58
CA SER A 95 -3.46 2.73 13.12
C SER A 95 -4.90 3.24 13.27
N SER A 96 -5.07 4.54 13.42
CA SER A 96 -6.38 5.21 13.49
C SER A 96 -6.34 6.54 12.78
N TYR A 97 -7.51 7.03 12.38
CA TYR A 97 -7.68 8.34 11.75
C TYR A 97 -8.99 8.97 12.18
N HIS A 98 -8.90 10.19 12.66
CA HIS A 98 -10.05 11.02 13.00
C HIS A 98 -10.18 12.12 11.95
N ASP A 99 -11.35 12.23 11.34
CA ASP A 99 -11.70 13.29 10.41
C ASP A 99 -12.77 14.18 11.06
N ASP A 100 -12.38 15.39 11.38
CA ASP A 100 -13.28 16.45 11.85
C ASP A 100 -13.26 17.54 10.79
N SER A 101 -14.24 17.47 9.91
CA SER A 101 -14.37 18.39 8.76
C SER A 101 -15.58 19.30 8.93
N PRO A 102 -15.47 20.37 9.70
CA PRO A 102 -16.61 21.20 10.14
C PRO A 102 -17.37 21.88 8.99
N ALA A 103 -16.76 21.98 7.82
CA ALA A 103 -17.40 22.56 6.63
C ALA A 103 -17.94 21.52 5.64
N THR A 104 -17.80 20.21 5.94
CA THR A 104 -18.20 19.13 5.05
C THR A 104 -19.48 18.49 5.54
N TYR A 105 -20.44 18.34 4.67
CA TYR A 105 -21.68 17.60 4.89
C TYR A 105 -22.05 16.78 3.66
N ILE A 106 -22.79 15.70 3.88
CA ILE A 106 -23.17 14.77 2.80
C ILE A 106 -24.64 15.02 2.42
N ILE A 107 -24.86 15.33 1.16
CA ILE A 107 -26.22 15.59 0.64
C ILE A 107 -27.00 14.28 0.53
N ASN A 108 -28.33 14.37 0.62
CA ASN A 108 -29.25 13.21 0.69
C ASN A 108 -29.10 12.21 -0.45
N THR A 109 -28.61 12.61 -1.61
CA THR A 109 -28.35 11.72 -2.76
C THR A 109 -27.12 10.85 -2.60
N ASN A 110 -26.22 11.18 -1.66
CA ASN A 110 -24.93 10.54 -1.46
C ASN A 110 -24.79 9.83 -0.10
N LEU A 111 -25.88 9.51 0.57
CA LEU A 111 -25.84 8.89 1.90
C LEU A 111 -25.38 7.43 1.89
N ILE A 112 -25.47 6.74 0.75
CA ILE A 112 -25.11 5.33 0.61
C ILE A 112 -23.99 5.14 -0.42
N GLY A 113 -23.27 4.02 -0.34
CA GLY A 113 -22.23 3.69 -1.32
C GLY A 113 -20.83 4.13 -0.95
N TRP A 114 -20.63 4.63 0.25
CA TRP A 114 -19.33 4.97 0.80
C TRP A 114 -18.48 3.73 1.03
N ARG A 115 -17.18 3.84 0.79
CA ARG A 115 -16.20 2.76 0.94
C ARG A 115 -14.90 3.29 1.49
N TRP A 116 -14.17 2.41 2.16
CA TRP A 116 -12.84 2.72 2.67
C TRP A 116 -11.92 1.50 2.68
N MET A 117 -10.64 1.76 2.65
CA MET A 117 -9.57 0.78 2.77
C MET A 117 -8.29 1.45 3.24
N VAL A 118 -7.36 0.65 3.76
CA VAL A 118 -6.08 1.12 4.26
C VAL A 118 -4.95 0.16 3.86
N ARG A 119 -3.73 0.65 3.75
CA ARG A 119 -2.49 -0.13 3.65
C ARG A 119 -1.40 0.48 4.50
N ALA A 120 -0.43 -0.34 4.93
CA ALA A 120 0.71 0.08 5.72
C ALA A 120 1.96 0.29 4.84
N LYS A 121 2.85 1.17 5.29
CA LYS A 121 4.19 1.35 4.73
C LYS A 121 5.22 0.83 5.73
N VAL A 122 5.99 -0.20 5.35
CA VAL A 122 7.04 -0.80 6.19
C VAL A 122 8.35 -0.74 5.44
N HIS A 123 9.42 -0.24 6.10
CA HIS A 123 10.73 -0.05 5.46
C HIS A 123 10.69 0.68 4.11
N GLY A 124 9.82 1.69 4.00
CA GLY A 124 9.66 2.47 2.78
C GLY A 124 8.78 1.82 1.69
N ILE A 125 8.36 0.58 1.86
CA ILE A 125 7.57 -0.19 0.88
C ILE A 125 6.10 -0.21 1.29
N TRP A 126 5.21 0.12 0.36
CA TRP A 126 3.77 -0.01 0.56
C TRP A 126 3.34 -1.47 0.52
N GLY A 127 2.62 -1.89 1.54
CA GLY A 127 2.02 -3.20 1.66
C GLY A 127 0.75 -3.37 0.82
N ARG A 128 0.11 -4.53 1.01
CA ARG A 128 -1.17 -4.84 0.40
C ARG A 128 -2.28 -3.98 1.01
N TRP A 129 -3.27 -3.62 0.21
CA TRP A 129 -4.49 -3.01 0.68
C TRP A 129 -5.30 -3.99 1.55
N SER A 130 -5.97 -3.47 2.55
CA SER A 130 -7.01 -4.20 3.28
C SER A 130 -8.16 -4.62 2.35
N ILE A 131 -9.04 -5.45 2.86
CA ILE A 131 -10.38 -5.60 2.26
C ILE A 131 -11.05 -4.22 2.20
N VAL A 132 -11.95 -4.04 1.24
CA VAL A 132 -12.79 -2.84 1.20
C VAL A 132 -13.99 -3.05 2.11
N ARG A 133 -14.26 -2.09 3.00
CA ARG A 133 -15.52 -2.01 3.75
C ARG A 133 -16.40 -0.92 3.18
N SER A 134 -17.70 -1.11 3.29
CA SER A 134 -18.70 -0.10 2.97
C SER A 134 -19.29 0.51 4.25
N PHE A 135 -19.78 1.72 4.13
CA PHE A 135 -20.61 2.37 5.15
C PHE A 135 -21.66 3.26 4.47
N ARG A 136 -22.58 3.73 5.23
CA ARG A 136 -23.54 4.76 4.83
C ARG A 136 -23.43 5.93 5.79
N VAL A 137 -23.87 7.08 5.35
CA VAL A 137 -23.93 8.29 6.17
C VAL A 137 -25.38 8.52 6.53
N GLU A 138 -25.66 8.95 7.74
CA GLU A 138 -27.00 9.31 8.16
C GLU A 138 -27.48 10.58 7.45
N LYS A 139 -28.75 10.91 7.60
CA LYS A 139 -29.29 12.20 7.14
C LYS A 139 -28.69 13.33 8.00
N LEU A 140 -28.67 14.53 7.43
CA LEU A 140 -28.28 15.71 8.20
C LEU A 140 -29.13 15.81 9.48
N ASN A 141 -28.46 16.09 10.58
CA ASN A 141 -29.07 16.24 11.88
C ASN A 141 -29.92 17.54 11.92
N THR A 142 -31.12 17.44 12.48
CA THR A 142 -32.02 18.60 12.64
C THR A 142 -31.91 19.22 14.02
N ASP A 143 -31.48 18.43 15.01
CA ASP A 143 -31.39 18.79 16.43
C ASP A 143 -29.95 19.10 16.80
N CYS A 144 -29.43 20.16 16.20
CA CYS A 144 -28.07 20.63 16.45
C CYS A 144 -28.03 21.64 17.60
N PRO A 145 -26.92 21.67 18.38
CA PRO A 145 -26.76 22.62 19.50
C PRO A 145 -26.65 24.07 19.06
#